data_4d31dc46db0422572724e6b34317725d
#
_entry.id   4d31dc46db0422572724e6b34317725d
#
_cell.length_a   1.000
_cell.length_b   1.000
_cell.length_c   1.000
_cell.angle_alpha   90.00
_cell.angle_beta   90.00
_cell.angle_gamma   90.00
#
_symmetry.space_group_name_H-M   'P 1'
#
loop_
_entity.id
_entity.type
_entity.pdbx_description
1 polymer ?
#
loop_
_entity_poly.entity_id
_entity_poly.type
_entity_poly.pdbx_seq_one_letter_code
_entity_poly.pdbx_strand_id
1 'polypeptide(L)'
;MAVLSFLDRDRSIAGPGFSRWLVPPAALAIHLCIGQAYAYSVFKIPMTTLIGITAPAAGDWNQGMIAHMFQVAIAFLGISAAVFGAWLERVGPRRAMFTSAVCFAGGFMISAIGVAQHAFWLVIAGYGVLGGIGLGLGYISPVSTLIKWFPDRPGMATGLAIMGFGGGAMIASPLSVALMSHFKTAASMGVA
;
A
#
# COMPACT_ATOMS: atom_id res chain seq x y z
N MET A 1 11.27 23.03 13.22
CA MET A 1 11.34 22.82 11.76
C MET A 1 12.54 21.95 11.30
N ALA A 2 13.50 21.64 12.17
CA ALA A 2 14.70 20.87 11.80
C ALA A 2 14.47 19.35 11.61
N VAL A 3 13.42 18.77 12.19
CA VAL A 3 13.21 17.31 12.21
C VAL A 3 12.85 16.71 10.82
N LEU A 4 12.30 17.50 9.92
CA LEU A 4 11.92 17.03 8.58
C LEU A 4 12.89 17.47 7.48
N SER A 5 14.00 18.12 7.81
CA SER A 5 14.99 18.57 6.82
C SER A 5 15.67 17.42 6.07
N PHE A 6 15.66 16.20 6.64
CA PHE A 6 16.17 15.01 5.95
C PHE A 6 15.32 14.60 4.73
N LEU A 7 14.07 15.08 4.65
CA LEU A 7 13.16 14.84 3.53
C LEU A 7 13.36 15.83 2.38
N ASP A 8 14.21 16.86 2.54
CA ASP A 8 14.41 17.87 1.52
C ASP A 8 15.02 17.26 0.26
N ARG A 9 14.56 17.77 -0.90
CA ARG A 9 14.97 17.29 -2.21
C ARG A 9 16.48 17.35 -2.39
N ASP A 10 17.12 18.43 -1.94
CA ASP A 10 18.56 18.64 -2.09
C ASP A 10 19.40 17.59 -1.36
N ARG A 11 18.85 17.02 -0.29
CA ARG A 11 19.46 15.91 0.44
C ARG A 11 19.22 14.54 -0.20
N SER A 12 18.35 14.45 -1.20
CA SER A 12 18.15 13.24 -1.98
C SER A 12 19.10 13.08 -3.16
N ILE A 13 19.96 14.08 -3.39
CA ILE A 13 21.02 14.02 -4.42
C ILE A 13 22.15 13.14 -3.90
N ALA A 14 22.53 12.16 -4.71
CA ALA A 14 23.61 11.24 -4.36
C ALA A 14 24.97 11.96 -4.35
N GLY A 15 25.77 11.68 -3.33
CA GLY A 15 27.13 12.17 -3.24
C GLY A 15 28.09 11.46 -4.20
N PRO A 16 29.33 12.00 -4.36
CA PRO A 16 30.37 11.34 -5.15
C PRO A 16 30.63 9.91 -4.65
N GLY A 17 30.73 8.94 -5.55
CA GLY A 17 30.99 7.53 -5.21
C GLY A 17 29.76 6.70 -4.87
N PHE A 18 28.55 7.26 -4.91
CA PHE A 18 27.34 6.49 -4.69
C PHE A 18 27.09 5.47 -5.81
N SER A 19 26.91 4.20 -5.46
CA SER A 19 26.60 3.15 -6.43
C SER A 19 25.12 3.18 -6.81
N ARG A 20 24.81 3.39 -8.10
CA ARG A 20 23.44 3.34 -8.61
C ARG A 20 22.73 2.00 -8.36
N TRP A 21 23.49 0.90 -8.16
CA TRP A 21 22.96 -0.42 -7.92
C TRP A 21 22.32 -0.59 -6.53
N LEU A 22 22.46 0.38 -5.63
CA LEU A 22 21.74 0.41 -4.35
C LEU A 22 20.28 0.86 -4.49
N VAL A 23 19.95 1.53 -5.61
CA VAL A 23 18.58 2.03 -5.87
C VAL A 23 17.58 0.91 -6.15
N PRO A 24 17.88 -0.11 -7.00
CA PRO A 24 16.94 -1.20 -7.27
C PRO A 24 16.49 -1.98 -6.04
N PRO A 25 17.37 -2.46 -5.13
CA PRO A 25 16.92 -3.18 -3.94
C PRO A 25 16.07 -2.29 -3.01
N ALA A 26 16.39 -1.00 -2.89
CA ALA A 26 15.59 -0.09 -2.09
C ALA A 26 14.19 0.13 -2.70
N ALA A 27 14.10 0.32 -4.01
CA ALA A 27 12.84 0.43 -4.73
C ALA A 27 12.03 -0.86 -4.65
N LEU A 28 12.67 -2.02 -4.78
CA LEU A 28 12.06 -3.34 -4.63
C LEU A 28 11.46 -3.53 -3.24
N ALA A 29 12.19 -3.17 -2.18
CA ALA A 29 11.71 -3.27 -0.80
C ALA A 29 10.43 -2.44 -0.59
N ILE A 30 10.39 -1.21 -1.12
CA ILE A 30 9.21 -0.36 -1.06
C ILE A 30 8.03 -1.01 -1.80
N HIS A 31 8.27 -1.50 -3.02
CA HIS A 31 7.23 -2.14 -3.82
C HIS A 31 6.71 -3.44 -3.17
N LEU A 32 7.57 -4.22 -2.50
CA LEU A 32 7.15 -5.39 -1.73
C LEU A 32 6.21 -4.99 -0.57
N CYS A 33 6.51 -3.88 0.12
CA CYS A 33 5.65 -3.39 1.19
C CYS A 33 4.28 -2.94 0.70
N ILE A 34 4.22 -2.13 -0.37
CA ILE A 34 2.94 -1.65 -0.91
C ILE A 34 2.20 -2.72 -1.71
N GLY A 35 2.91 -3.71 -2.23
CA GLY A 35 2.36 -4.88 -2.94
C GLY A 35 1.48 -5.78 -2.05
N GLN A 36 1.54 -5.59 -0.73
CA GLN A 36 0.58 -6.16 0.23
C GLN A 36 -0.88 -5.87 -0.18
N ALA A 37 -1.14 -4.80 -0.92
CA ALA A 37 -2.48 -4.51 -1.44
C ALA A 37 -3.08 -5.68 -2.24
N TYR A 38 -2.27 -6.47 -2.93
CA TYR A 38 -2.74 -7.67 -3.66
C TYR A 38 -3.03 -8.88 -2.76
N ALA A 39 -2.57 -8.87 -1.50
CA ALA A 39 -2.96 -9.86 -0.50
C ALA A 39 -4.39 -9.65 0.03
N TYR A 40 -5.10 -8.64 -0.47
CA TYR A 40 -6.47 -8.32 -0.11
C TYR A 40 -7.44 -9.52 -0.14
N SER A 41 -7.23 -10.45 -1.05
CA SER A 41 -8.07 -11.66 -1.18
C SER A 41 -8.11 -12.50 0.11
N VAL A 42 -7.07 -12.45 0.93
CA VAL A 42 -6.96 -13.17 2.21
C VAL A 42 -8.00 -12.67 3.22
N PHE A 43 -8.36 -11.39 3.15
CA PHE A 43 -9.31 -10.76 4.05
C PHE A 43 -10.77 -10.91 3.61
N LYS A 44 -11.03 -11.39 2.37
CA LYS A 44 -12.40 -11.47 1.83
C LYS A 44 -13.34 -12.31 2.69
N ILE A 45 -12.94 -13.55 2.98
CA ILE A 45 -13.80 -14.47 3.75
C ILE A 45 -13.96 -13.97 5.18
N PRO A 46 -12.90 -13.65 5.94
CA PRO A 46 -13.08 -13.10 7.29
C PRO A 46 -13.98 -11.87 7.36
N MET A 47 -13.93 -11.00 6.36
CA MET A 47 -14.77 -9.80 6.33
C MET A 47 -16.23 -10.05 5.97
N THR A 48 -16.57 -11.19 5.39
CA THR A 48 -17.97 -11.58 5.12
C THR A 48 -18.62 -12.34 6.27
N THR A 49 -17.90 -12.62 7.34
CA THR A 49 -18.37 -13.41 8.48
C THR A 49 -18.07 -12.75 9.83
N LEU A 50 -18.00 -11.42 9.83
CA LEU A 50 -17.66 -10.65 11.04
C LEU A 50 -18.68 -10.80 12.16
N ILE A 51 -19.97 -10.96 11.83
CA ILE A 51 -21.07 -11.13 12.77
C ILE A 51 -21.43 -12.60 12.90
N GLY A 52 -21.48 -13.31 11.77
CA GLY A 52 -21.96 -14.70 11.72
C GLY A 52 -20.94 -15.77 12.12
N ILE A 53 -19.64 -15.41 12.28
CA ILE A 53 -18.52 -16.27 12.72
C ILE A 53 -18.22 -17.43 11.75
N THR A 54 -19.10 -18.40 11.63
CA THR A 54 -18.93 -19.59 10.77
C THR A 54 -19.66 -19.50 9.44
N ALA A 55 -20.66 -18.64 9.34
CA ALA A 55 -21.44 -18.41 8.12
C ALA A 55 -21.92 -16.95 8.10
N PRO A 56 -22.09 -16.33 6.92
CA PRO A 56 -22.61 -14.97 6.82
C PRO A 56 -23.96 -14.82 7.52
N ALA A 57 -24.10 -13.81 8.37
CA ALA A 57 -25.33 -13.45 9.05
C ALA A 57 -26.01 -12.23 8.41
N ALA A 58 -27.26 -11.98 8.79
CA ALA A 58 -27.95 -10.76 8.39
C ALA A 58 -27.21 -9.54 8.97
N GLY A 59 -26.74 -8.66 8.09
CA GLY A 59 -25.93 -7.50 8.47
C GLY A 59 -24.43 -7.62 8.17
N ASP A 60 -23.93 -8.83 7.88
CA ASP A 60 -22.56 -8.99 7.40
C ASP A 60 -22.37 -8.38 6.01
N TRP A 61 -21.14 -7.98 5.74
CA TRP A 61 -20.79 -7.42 4.43
C TRP A 61 -20.76 -8.51 3.37
N ASN A 62 -21.40 -8.27 2.24
CA ASN A 62 -21.36 -9.21 1.13
C ASN A 62 -20.05 -9.08 0.31
N GLN A 63 -19.74 -10.12 -0.47
CA GLN A 63 -18.51 -10.14 -1.29
C GLN A 63 -18.46 -9.00 -2.31
N GLY A 64 -19.59 -8.51 -2.80
CA GLY A 64 -19.65 -7.36 -3.70
C GLY A 64 -19.20 -6.06 -3.02
N MET A 65 -19.67 -5.80 -1.81
CA MET A 65 -19.21 -4.65 -1.01
C MET A 65 -17.69 -4.69 -0.81
N ILE A 66 -17.17 -5.86 -0.41
CA ILE A 66 -15.73 -6.01 -0.20
C ILE A 66 -14.95 -5.83 -1.50
N ALA A 67 -15.45 -6.33 -2.63
CA ALA A 67 -14.83 -6.10 -3.94
C ALA A 67 -14.79 -4.60 -4.30
N HIS A 68 -15.85 -3.84 -3.98
CA HIS A 68 -15.88 -2.39 -4.20
C HIS A 68 -14.79 -1.65 -3.43
N MET A 69 -14.46 -2.07 -2.22
CA MET A 69 -13.36 -1.50 -1.44
C MET A 69 -12.04 -1.56 -2.21
N PHE A 70 -11.72 -2.72 -2.80
CA PHE A 70 -10.51 -2.89 -3.61
C PHE A 70 -10.57 -2.09 -4.91
N GLN A 71 -11.73 -2.05 -5.58
CA GLN A 71 -11.91 -1.24 -6.80
C GLN A 71 -11.67 0.25 -6.55
N VAL A 72 -12.19 0.78 -5.43
CA VAL A 72 -11.94 2.16 -5.01
C VAL A 72 -10.45 2.39 -4.76
N ALA A 73 -9.76 1.47 -4.08
CA ALA A 73 -8.33 1.58 -3.82
C ALA A 73 -7.51 1.65 -5.13
N ILE A 74 -7.82 0.81 -6.11
CA ILE A 74 -7.13 0.82 -7.42
C ILE A 74 -7.48 2.08 -8.22
N ALA A 75 -8.73 2.55 -8.17
CA ALA A 75 -9.11 3.81 -8.81
C ALA A 75 -8.32 4.99 -8.22
N PHE A 76 -8.27 5.10 -6.88
CA PHE A 76 -7.49 6.15 -6.22
C PHE A 76 -5.98 6.00 -6.39
N LEU A 77 -5.45 4.79 -6.55
CA LEU A 77 -4.07 4.55 -6.97
C LEU A 77 -3.80 5.26 -8.31
N GLY A 78 -4.62 5.01 -9.32
CA GLY A 78 -4.45 5.62 -10.65
C GLY A 78 -4.61 7.14 -10.62
N ILE A 79 -5.67 7.64 -9.96
CA ILE A 79 -5.94 9.08 -9.83
C ILE A 79 -4.79 9.79 -9.10
N SER A 80 -4.33 9.24 -7.97
CA SER A 80 -3.26 9.85 -7.20
C SER A 80 -1.92 9.83 -7.94
N ALA A 81 -1.61 8.75 -8.65
CA ALA A 81 -0.41 8.68 -9.48
C ALA A 81 -0.42 9.76 -10.58
N ALA A 82 -1.56 9.99 -11.22
CA ALA A 82 -1.72 11.01 -12.25
C ALA A 82 -1.63 12.44 -11.68
N VAL A 83 -2.33 12.70 -10.57
CA VAL A 83 -2.40 14.05 -9.97
C VAL A 83 -1.09 14.43 -9.29
N PHE A 84 -0.51 13.51 -8.53
CA PHE A 84 0.69 13.79 -7.73
C PHE A 84 2.01 13.56 -8.47
N GLY A 85 1.99 13.12 -9.74
CA GLY A 85 3.22 12.93 -10.51
C GLY A 85 4.04 14.21 -10.64
N ALA A 86 3.41 15.34 -11.01
CA ALA A 86 4.08 16.64 -11.09
C ALA A 86 4.54 17.16 -9.72
N TRP A 87 3.79 16.87 -8.65
CA TRP A 87 4.18 17.22 -7.29
C TRP A 87 5.41 16.43 -6.85
N LEU A 88 5.46 15.12 -7.12
CA LEU A 88 6.63 14.25 -6.87
C LEU A 88 7.91 14.83 -7.48
N GLU A 89 7.83 15.31 -8.72
CA GLU A 89 9.00 15.90 -9.40
C GLU A 89 9.50 17.17 -8.71
N ARG A 90 8.62 17.94 -8.09
CA ARG A 90 8.97 19.17 -7.37
C ARG A 90 9.54 18.91 -5.98
N VAL A 91 8.90 18.03 -5.21
CA VAL A 91 9.27 17.81 -3.79
C VAL A 91 10.35 16.75 -3.58
N GLY A 92 10.55 15.90 -4.57
CA GLY A 92 11.53 14.81 -4.54
C GLY A 92 10.99 13.51 -3.93
N PRO A 93 11.71 12.39 -4.15
CA PRO A 93 11.23 11.05 -3.81
C PRO A 93 11.06 10.81 -2.31
N ARG A 94 11.89 11.40 -1.46
CA ARG A 94 11.82 11.18 0.00
C ARG A 94 10.55 11.73 0.61
N ARG A 95 10.14 12.94 0.26
CA ARG A 95 8.87 13.53 0.73
C ARG A 95 7.67 12.76 0.19
N ALA A 96 7.70 12.40 -1.08
CA ALA A 96 6.63 11.63 -1.68
C ALA A 96 6.47 10.27 -1.00
N MET A 97 7.57 9.56 -0.73
CA MET A 97 7.54 8.27 -0.02
C MET A 97 7.08 8.39 1.43
N PHE A 98 7.49 9.45 2.14
CA PHE A 98 7.00 9.70 3.50
C PHE A 98 5.49 9.95 3.51
N THR A 99 4.99 10.79 2.60
CA THR A 99 3.55 11.03 2.44
C THR A 99 2.80 9.76 2.08
N SER A 100 3.34 8.96 1.15
CA SER A 100 2.80 7.64 0.81
C SER A 100 2.68 6.74 2.03
N ALA A 101 3.74 6.62 2.83
CA ALA A 101 3.76 5.79 4.03
C ALA A 101 2.71 6.24 5.05
N VAL A 102 2.57 7.54 5.30
CA VAL A 102 1.57 8.09 6.20
C VAL A 102 0.15 7.83 5.70
N CYS A 103 -0.11 8.07 4.41
CA CYS A 103 -1.42 7.83 3.81
C CYS A 103 -1.77 6.33 3.81
N PHE A 104 -0.82 5.47 3.43
CA PHE A 104 -1.05 4.04 3.33
C PHE A 104 -1.26 3.42 4.73
N ALA A 105 -0.36 3.68 5.68
CA ALA A 105 -0.50 3.20 7.05
C ALA A 105 -1.73 3.79 7.75
N GLY A 106 -1.99 5.09 7.61
CA GLY A 106 -3.18 5.75 8.13
C GLY A 106 -4.46 5.18 7.55
N GLY A 107 -4.47 4.84 6.26
CA GLY A 107 -5.59 4.17 5.59
C GLY A 107 -5.91 2.81 6.23
N PHE A 108 -4.89 2.00 6.51
CA PHE A 108 -5.07 0.72 7.22
C PHE A 108 -5.57 0.91 8.65
N MET A 109 -5.05 1.89 9.38
CA MET A 109 -5.50 2.18 10.75
C MET A 109 -6.99 2.60 10.79
N ILE A 110 -7.40 3.47 9.88
CA ILE A 110 -8.81 3.88 9.75
C ILE A 110 -9.68 2.68 9.37
N SER A 111 -9.20 1.82 8.47
CA SER A 111 -9.92 0.61 8.07
C SER A 111 -10.06 -0.38 9.22
N ALA A 112 -9.02 -0.55 10.04
CA ALA A 112 -9.09 -1.40 11.23
C ALA A 112 -10.18 -0.92 12.21
N ILE A 113 -10.28 0.40 12.41
CA ILE A 113 -11.37 0.99 13.20
C ILE A 113 -12.73 0.73 12.53
N GLY A 114 -12.80 0.88 11.20
CA GLY A 114 -14.01 0.60 10.43
C GLY A 114 -14.49 -0.84 10.55
N VAL A 115 -13.57 -1.80 10.51
CA VAL A 115 -13.87 -3.23 10.75
C VAL A 115 -14.34 -3.44 12.19
N ALA A 116 -13.65 -2.89 13.18
CA ALA A 116 -14.00 -3.03 14.59
C ALA A 116 -15.39 -2.44 14.92
N GLN A 117 -15.78 -1.36 14.24
CA GLN A 117 -17.08 -0.70 14.41
C GLN A 117 -18.16 -1.22 13.43
N HIS A 118 -17.83 -2.19 12.59
CA HIS A 118 -18.68 -2.68 11.50
C HIS A 118 -19.17 -1.55 10.56
N ALA A 119 -18.39 -0.51 10.42
CA ALA A 119 -18.69 0.70 9.64
C ALA A 119 -18.02 0.63 8.26
N PHE A 120 -18.71 0.07 7.27
CA PHE A 120 -18.14 -0.16 5.94
C PHE A 120 -17.63 1.12 5.25
N TRP A 121 -18.29 2.26 5.47
CA TRP A 121 -17.86 3.54 4.90
C TRP A 121 -16.48 3.99 5.42
N LEU A 122 -16.13 3.67 6.68
CA LEU A 122 -14.79 3.91 7.22
C LEU A 122 -13.74 3.04 6.53
N VAL A 123 -14.09 1.80 6.20
CA VAL A 123 -13.20 0.91 5.45
C VAL A 123 -12.96 1.44 4.04
N ILE A 124 -14.01 1.92 3.36
CA ILE A 124 -13.89 2.57 2.04
C ILE A 124 -13.02 3.83 2.14
N ALA A 125 -13.28 4.71 3.11
CA ALA A 125 -12.50 5.93 3.29
C ALA A 125 -11.03 5.66 3.65
N GLY A 126 -10.79 4.68 4.53
CA GLY A 126 -9.45 4.28 4.97
C GLY A 126 -8.68 3.55 3.88
N TYR A 127 -9.05 2.31 3.61
CA TYR A 127 -8.33 1.47 2.65
C TYR A 127 -8.53 1.93 1.21
N GLY A 128 -9.77 2.23 0.83
CA GLY A 128 -10.11 2.60 -0.55
C GLY A 128 -9.50 3.96 -0.93
N VAL A 129 -9.86 5.02 -0.21
CA VAL A 129 -9.46 6.37 -0.60
C VAL A 129 -8.04 6.68 -0.11
N LEU A 130 -7.83 6.74 1.20
CA LEU A 130 -6.56 7.18 1.77
C LEU A 130 -5.43 6.17 1.49
N GLY A 131 -5.72 4.88 1.64
CA GLY A 131 -4.82 3.80 1.27
C GLY A 131 -4.49 3.79 -0.22
N GLY A 132 -5.49 3.99 -1.09
CA GLY A 132 -5.30 4.11 -2.54
C GLY A 132 -4.42 5.29 -2.94
N ILE A 133 -4.58 6.46 -2.30
CA ILE A 133 -3.69 7.62 -2.50
C ILE A 133 -2.26 7.27 -2.10
N GLY A 134 -2.08 6.69 -0.91
CA GLY A 134 -0.78 6.24 -0.44
C GLY A 134 -0.13 5.23 -1.38
N LEU A 135 -0.92 4.28 -1.87
CA LEU A 135 -0.50 3.25 -2.82
C LEU A 135 0.01 3.85 -4.14
N GLY A 136 -0.72 4.83 -4.71
CA GLY A 136 -0.32 5.48 -5.95
C GLY A 136 0.95 6.31 -5.82
N LEU A 137 1.11 7.07 -4.75
CA LEU A 137 2.36 7.79 -4.44
C LEU A 137 3.53 6.83 -4.23
N GLY A 138 3.29 5.74 -3.49
CA GLY A 138 4.29 4.70 -3.23
C GLY A 138 4.70 3.92 -4.45
N TYR A 139 3.81 3.78 -5.43
CA TYR A 139 4.09 3.12 -6.70
C TYR A 139 4.90 4.01 -7.64
N ILE A 140 4.44 5.24 -7.88
CA ILE A 140 5.05 6.12 -8.89
C ILE A 140 6.45 6.61 -8.48
N SER A 141 6.71 6.82 -7.19
CA SER A 141 7.98 7.40 -6.72
C SER A 141 9.19 6.50 -6.98
N PRO A 142 9.21 5.22 -6.60
CA PRO A 142 10.32 4.32 -6.93
C PRO A 142 10.45 4.06 -8.43
N VAL A 143 9.32 3.96 -9.16
CA VAL A 143 9.33 3.77 -10.63
C VAL A 143 10.03 4.94 -11.31
N SER A 144 9.63 6.18 -11.01
CA SER A 144 10.25 7.40 -11.53
C SER A 144 11.73 7.46 -11.19
N THR A 145 12.08 7.11 -9.94
CA THR A 145 13.48 7.08 -9.50
C THR A 145 14.30 6.06 -10.27
N LEU A 146 13.81 4.82 -10.41
CA LEU A 146 14.51 3.78 -11.16
C LEU A 146 14.73 4.16 -12.62
N ILE A 147 13.74 4.72 -13.30
CA ILE A 147 13.87 5.16 -14.69
C ILE A 147 14.94 6.26 -14.82
N LYS A 148 15.01 7.20 -13.88
CA LYS A 148 16.01 8.27 -13.88
C LYS A 148 17.43 7.77 -13.62
N TRP A 149 17.59 6.76 -12.77
CA TRP A 149 18.90 6.17 -12.47
C TRP A 149 19.40 5.17 -13.51
N PHE A 150 18.48 4.57 -14.28
CA PHE A 150 18.78 3.58 -15.31
C PHE A 150 18.15 3.93 -16.67
N PRO A 151 18.49 5.10 -17.24
CA PRO A 151 18.00 5.48 -18.56
C PRO A 151 18.53 4.56 -19.67
N ASP A 152 19.68 3.90 -19.42
CA ASP A 152 20.29 2.88 -20.27
C ASP A 152 19.56 1.52 -20.24
N ARG A 153 18.71 1.27 -19.24
CA ARG A 153 18.02 -0.02 -19.02
C ARG A 153 16.58 0.15 -18.53
N PRO A 154 15.71 0.86 -19.27
CA PRO A 154 14.36 1.19 -18.81
C PRO A 154 13.47 -0.04 -18.60
N GLY A 155 13.64 -1.10 -19.41
CA GLY A 155 12.91 -2.35 -19.22
C GLY A 155 13.27 -3.07 -17.92
N MET A 156 14.54 -3.06 -17.51
CA MET A 156 14.95 -3.59 -16.21
C MET A 156 14.35 -2.78 -15.07
N ALA A 157 14.38 -1.46 -15.17
CA ALA A 157 13.85 -0.56 -14.14
C ALA A 157 12.35 -0.79 -13.90
N THR A 158 11.56 -0.81 -14.97
CA THR A 158 10.11 -1.09 -14.89
C THR A 158 9.81 -2.52 -14.46
N GLY A 159 10.57 -3.50 -14.95
CA GLY A 159 10.40 -4.91 -14.58
C GLY A 159 10.62 -5.16 -13.09
N LEU A 160 11.65 -4.55 -12.50
CA LEU A 160 11.92 -4.64 -11.05
C LEU A 160 10.79 -4.01 -10.22
N ALA A 161 10.25 -2.86 -10.67
CA ALA A 161 9.13 -2.23 -10.01
C ALA A 161 7.89 -3.12 -10.00
N ILE A 162 7.51 -3.67 -11.16
CA ILE A 162 6.34 -4.55 -11.30
C ILE A 162 6.53 -5.84 -10.50
N MET A 163 7.73 -6.45 -10.57
CA MET A 163 8.07 -7.66 -9.81
C MET A 163 7.93 -7.43 -8.31
N GLY A 164 8.41 -6.30 -7.79
CA GLY A 164 8.29 -5.97 -6.37
C GLY A 164 6.84 -5.80 -5.94
N PHE A 165 6.07 -5.07 -6.72
CA PHE A 165 4.67 -4.81 -6.41
C PHE A 165 3.83 -6.10 -6.46
N GLY A 166 3.98 -6.92 -7.51
CA GLY A 166 3.32 -8.22 -7.60
C GLY A 166 3.81 -9.23 -6.56
N GLY A 167 5.12 -9.23 -6.27
CA GLY A 167 5.75 -10.12 -5.28
C GLY A 167 5.37 -9.84 -3.83
N GLY A 168 4.90 -8.61 -3.53
CA GLY A 168 4.49 -8.24 -2.17
C GLY A 168 3.39 -9.14 -1.60
N ALA A 169 2.46 -9.58 -2.41
CA ALA A 169 1.39 -10.49 -2.00
C ALA A 169 1.92 -11.88 -1.57
N MET A 170 3.01 -12.37 -2.16
CA MET A 170 3.62 -13.65 -1.79
C MET A 170 4.10 -13.67 -0.34
N ILE A 171 4.56 -12.52 0.16
CA ILE A 171 5.02 -12.36 1.54
C ILE A 171 3.84 -11.98 2.45
N ALA A 172 3.02 -11.02 2.00
CA ALA A 172 1.95 -10.47 2.80
C ALA A 172 0.80 -11.45 3.05
N SER A 173 0.48 -12.34 2.10
CA SER A 173 -0.61 -13.31 2.29
C SER A 173 -0.34 -14.29 3.41
N PRO A 174 0.77 -15.06 3.44
CA PRO A 174 1.03 -15.98 4.53
C PRO A 174 1.26 -15.25 5.86
N LEU A 175 1.88 -14.07 5.84
CA LEU A 175 2.05 -13.26 7.03
C LEU A 175 0.71 -12.80 7.61
N SER A 176 -0.22 -12.36 6.77
CA SER A 176 -1.56 -11.95 7.21
C SER A 176 -2.33 -13.11 7.82
N VAL A 177 -2.27 -14.30 7.21
CA VAL A 177 -2.89 -15.52 7.77
C VAL A 177 -2.29 -15.87 9.12
N ALA A 178 -0.96 -15.86 9.23
CA ALA A 178 -0.26 -16.15 10.49
C ALA A 178 -0.62 -15.13 11.59
N LEU A 179 -0.68 -13.84 11.26
CA LEU A 179 -1.09 -12.81 12.21
C LEU A 179 -2.55 -12.97 12.64
N MET A 180 -3.46 -13.21 11.71
CA MET A 180 -4.86 -13.46 12.04
C MET A 180 -5.03 -14.67 12.96
N SER A 181 -4.32 -15.76 12.72
CA SER A 181 -4.37 -16.96 13.57
C SER A 181 -3.73 -16.72 14.95
N HIS A 182 -2.60 -16.00 15.00
CA HIS A 182 -1.89 -15.73 16.25
C HIS A 182 -2.68 -14.82 17.19
N PHE A 183 -3.22 -13.75 16.68
CA PHE A 183 -4.01 -12.81 17.49
C PHE A 183 -5.46 -13.25 17.69
N LYS A 184 -5.84 -14.42 17.19
CA LYS A 184 -7.24 -14.87 17.15
C LYS A 184 -8.18 -13.74 16.67
N THR A 185 -7.65 -12.90 15.78
CA THR A 185 -8.41 -11.79 15.22
C THR A 185 -9.60 -12.34 14.46
N ALA A 186 -9.44 -13.55 13.96
CA ALA A 186 -10.54 -14.33 13.46
C ALA A 186 -11.61 -14.57 14.53
N ALA A 187 -11.24 -14.91 15.77
CA ALA A 187 -12.21 -15.06 16.86
C ALA A 187 -12.71 -13.71 17.40
N SER A 188 -11.84 -12.71 17.48
CA SER A 188 -12.22 -11.35 17.88
C SER A 188 -12.90 -10.56 16.76
N MET A 189 -12.74 -10.98 15.51
CA MET A 189 -13.51 -10.54 14.34
C MET A 189 -14.61 -11.53 13.97
N GLY A 190 -15.01 -12.39 14.90
CA GLY A 190 -16.04 -13.38 14.66
C GLY A 190 -15.59 -14.60 13.86
N VAL A 191 -14.31 -14.85 13.70
CA VAL A 191 -13.78 -16.03 13.01
C VAL A 191 -12.99 -16.84 14.01
N ALA A 192 -13.65 -17.61 14.83
CA ALA A 192 -13.05 -18.56 15.76
C ALA A 192 -12.63 -19.85 15.06
#